data_c8641c36b2932aabe4376ce113b4d3a1
#
_entry.id   c8641c36b2932aabe4376ce113b4d3a1
#
_cell.length_a   1.000
_cell.length_b   1.000
_cell.length_c   1.000
_cell.angle_alpha   90.00
_cell.angle_beta   90.00
_cell.angle_gamma   90.00
#
_symmetry.space_group_name_H-M   'P 1'
#
loop_
_entity.id
_entity.type
_entity.pdbx_description
1 polymer ?
#
loop_
_entity_poly.entity_id
_entity_poly.type
_entity_poly.pdbx_seq_one_letter_code
_entity_poly.pdbx_strand_id
1 'polypeptide(L)'
;MAVNEHEQEDAVRIANVCLGSFESSKNGETAFITNPKSTKGGLRMKKYISWNVNGLRAVMTKGFMDFFNDVDADAFCVQETKLQEGQIELDMPGYKQYWDYAEKKGYSGTAIFTKHEPLAVTIGLPDEEHDHEGRSVCLEYEDHYLITAYVPNSQNELQRLDYRMQWEDAFREYLLKLSAKKPVVYCGDLNVAHEPIDLKNDKTNHRNAGFTDEERAKFSQLLASGFTDTYRYLHPDSEEYSWWSYRMNARARNTGWRIDYFVISDSIKDKLKEAVIYTDVMGSDHAPVGIVIDL
;
A
#
# COMPACT_ATOMS: atom_id res chain seq x y z
N MET A 1 10.32 47.51 -35.34
CA MET A 1 10.36 46.14 -34.81
C MET A 1 8.94 45.81 -34.42
N ALA A 2 8.28 45.00 -35.23
CA ALA A 2 6.89 44.63 -35.00
C ALA A 2 6.84 43.46 -34.03
N VAL A 3 6.13 43.59 -32.92
CA VAL A 3 5.85 42.53 -31.96
C VAL A 3 4.69 41.68 -32.51
N ASN A 4 4.87 40.39 -32.47
CA ASN A 4 4.11 39.38 -33.15
C ASN A 4 2.70 39.24 -32.52
N GLU A 5 1.65 39.45 -33.29
CA GLU A 5 0.23 39.40 -32.84
C GLU A 5 -0.20 38.00 -32.35
N HIS A 6 0.60 36.96 -32.55
CA HIS A 6 0.28 35.60 -32.09
C HIS A 6 0.53 35.36 -30.58
N GLU A 7 1.37 36.14 -29.92
CA GLU A 7 1.62 35.99 -28.47
C GLU A 7 0.52 36.64 -27.60
N GLN A 8 -0.32 37.49 -28.17
CA GLN A 8 -1.44 38.10 -27.44
C GLN A 8 -2.72 37.22 -27.42
N GLU A 9 -2.91 36.36 -28.41
CA GLU A 9 -4.07 35.46 -28.44
C GLU A 9 -3.95 34.28 -27.48
N ASP A 10 -2.73 33.77 -27.22
CA ASP A 10 -2.51 32.68 -26.27
C ASP A 10 -2.65 33.12 -24.82
N ALA A 11 -2.30 34.38 -24.48
CA ALA A 11 -2.46 34.93 -23.15
C ALA A 11 -3.93 35.15 -22.74
N VAL A 12 -4.81 35.39 -23.71
CA VAL A 12 -6.26 35.57 -23.47
C VAL A 12 -6.97 34.20 -23.32
N ARG A 13 -6.42 33.12 -23.91
CA ARG A 13 -6.99 31.78 -23.78
C ARG A 13 -6.74 31.15 -22.42
N ILE A 14 -5.63 31.45 -21.76
CA ILE A 14 -5.28 30.94 -20.42
C ILE A 14 -6.09 31.63 -19.32
N ALA A 15 -6.51 32.92 -19.52
CA ALA A 15 -7.28 33.65 -18.54
C ALA A 15 -8.76 33.26 -18.46
N ASN A 16 -9.31 32.62 -19.52
CA ASN A 16 -10.74 32.26 -19.58
C ASN A 16 -11.08 30.88 -19.05
N VAL A 17 -10.10 30.09 -18.59
CA VAL A 17 -10.35 28.76 -17.99
C VAL A 17 -10.51 28.83 -16.46
N CYS A 18 -10.19 29.97 -15.84
CA CYS A 18 -10.28 30.17 -14.38
C CYS A 18 -11.47 31.01 -13.88
N LEU A 19 -12.38 31.47 -14.76
CA LEU A 19 -13.55 32.22 -14.34
C LEU A 19 -14.82 31.48 -14.72
N GLY A 20 -15.41 30.80 -13.73
CA GLY A 20 -16.76 30.24 -13.83
C GLY A 20 -17.78 31.32 -14.25
N SER A 21 -18.65 30.94 -15.19
CA SER A 21 -19.72 31.77 -15.73
C SER A 21 -20.58 32.42 -14.64
N PHE A 22 -20.61 33.74 -14.64
CA PHE A 22 -21.57 34.54 -13.87
C PHE A 22 -22.87 34.66 -14.67
N GLU A 23 -23.94 34.02 -14.20
CA GLU A 23 -25.31 34.42 -14.62
C GLU A 23 -25.82 35.53 -13.71
N SER A 24 -26.14 36.65 -14.33
CA SER A 24 -26.70 37.81 -13.67
C SER A 24 -28.19 37.60 -13.38
N SER A 25 -28.55 37.46 -12.12
CA SER A 25 -29.95 37.53 -11.65
C SER A 25 -30.36 38.97 -11.41
N LYS A 26 -31.50 39.33 -11.99
CA LYS A 26 -32.14 40.65 -11.87
C LYS A 26 -32.95 40.76 -10.58
N ASN A 27 -32.40 40.67 -9.41
CA ASN A 27 -33.02 41.17 -8.17
C ASN A 27 -31.91 41.23 -7.12
N GLY A 28 -31.56 42.42 -6.69
CA GLY A 28 -30.40 42.79 -5.87
C GLY A 28 -30.28 42.20 -4.47
N GLU A 29 -30.27 40.89 -4.36
CA GLU A 29 -29.88 40.18 -3.14
C GLU A 29 -28.64 39.37 -3.39
N THR A 30 -27.53 39.77 -2.73
CA THR A 30 -26.26 39.01 -2.73
C THR A 30 -26.43 37.73 -1.91
N ALA A 31 -26.74 36.60 -2.54
CA ALA A 31 -26.74 35.32 -1.90
C ALA A 31 -25.28 34.83 -1.76
N PHE A 32 -24.75 34.82 -0.55
CA PHE A 32 -23.53 34.09 -0.25
C PHE A 32 -23.80 32.60 -0.42
N ILE A 33 -23.23 31.98 -1.49
CA ILE A 33 -23.21 30.55 -1.61
C ILE A 33 -22.23 30.03 -0.55
N THR A 34 -22.77 29.66 0.60
CA THR A 34 -22.05 28.87 1.56
C THR A 34 -21.86 27.48 0.95
N ASN A 35 -20.59 27.05 0.76
CA ASN A 35 -20.28 25.68 0.47
C ASN A 35 -21.10 24.77 1.39
N PRO A 36 -21.77 23.73 0.89
CA PRO A 36 -22.49 22.81 1.74
C PRO A 36 -21.49 22.17 2.69
N LYS A 37 -21.62 22.49 3.98
CA LYS A 37 -20.92 21.79 5.05
C LYS A 37 -21.15 20.30 4.82
N SER A 38 -20.04 19.54 4.70
CA SER A 38 -20.00 18.10 4.70
C SER A 38 -21.04 17.56 5.69
N THR A 39 -22.06 16.91 5.17
CA THR A 39 -23.05 16.20 5.98
C THR A 39 -22.36 15.05 6.68
N LYS A 40 -22.36 15.08 8.00
CA LYS A 40 -21.90 14.00 8.86
C LYS A 40 -22.59 12.68 8.47
N GLY A 41 -21.77 11.61 8.26
CA GLY A 41 -22.18 10.23 8.51
C GLY A 41 -22.79 9.47 7.33
N GLY A 42 -22.20 9.53 6.15
CA GLY A 42 -22.34 8.44 5.17
C GLY A 42 -21.21 7.43 5.38
N LEU A 43 -21.57 6.16 5.58
CA LEU A 43 -20.65 5.03 5.54
C LEU A 43 -19.77 5.14 4.28
N ARG A 44 -18.47 5.36 4.45
CA ARG A 44 -17.57 5.57 3.31
C ARG A 44 -16.64 4.36 3.17
N MET A 45 -17.13 3.36 2.45
CA MET A 45 -16.34 2.18 2.10
C MET A 45 -15.04 2.60 1.42
N LYS A 46 -13.92 2.15 1.99
CA LYS A 46 -12.59 2.33 1.45
C LYS A 46 -12.08 1.01 0.92
N LYS A 47 -11.55 1.02 -0.30
CA LYS A 47 -10.89 -0.13 -0.91
C LYS A 47 -9.38 0.13 -0.98
N TYR A 48 -8.61 -0.72 -0.34
CA TYR A 48 -7.15 -0.67 -0.34
C TYR A 48 -6.58 -1.94 -0.97
N ILE A 49 -5.58 -1.76 -1.82
CA ILE A 49 -4.86 -2.85 -2.49
C ILE A 49 -3.38 -2.76 -2.13
N SER A 50 -2.74 -3.91 -1.98
CA SER A 50 -1.30 -4.05 -1.79
C SER A 50 -0.75 -5.10 -2.73
N TRP A 51 0.37 -4.81 -3.41
CA TRP A 51 1.00 -5.74 -4.33
C TRP A 51 2.53 -5.60 -4.34
N ASN A 52 3.24 -6.66 -3.95
CA ASN A 52 4.66 -6.77 -4.27
C ASN A 52 4.80 -7.04 -5.76
N VAL A 53 5.30 -6.07 -6.50
CA VAL A 53 5.37 -6.10 -7.98
C VAL A 53 6.65 -6.72 -8.52
N ASN A 54 7.61 -7.02 -7.65
CA ASN A 54 8.91 -7.60 -8.03
C ASN A 54 9.60 -6.87 -9.21
N GLY A 55 9.50 -5.54 -9.19
CA GLY A 55 9.99 -4.63 -10.24
C GLY A 55 8.88 -4.01 -11.06
N LEU A 56 8.57 -2.73 -10.75
CA LEU A 56 7.42 -2.03 -11.33
C LEU A 56 7.49 -1.94 -12.86
N ARG A 57 8.67 -1.63 -13.45
CA ARG A 57 8.83 -1.59 -14.91
C ARG A 57 8.48 -2.92 -15.59
N ALA A 58 8.79 -4.03 -14.94
CA ALA A 58 8.52 -5.35 -15.50
C ALA A 58 7.01 -5.68 -15.44
N VAL A 59 6.34 -5.37 -14.34
CA VAL A 59 4.91 -5.66 -14.18
C VAL A 59 4.04 -4.73 -15.02
N MET A 60 4.48 -3.50 -15.31
CA MET A 60 3.79 -2.58 -16.24
C MET A 60 3.53 -3.20 -17.61
N THR A 61 4.47 -4.02 -18.11
CA THR A 61 4.31 -4.72 -19.40
C THR A 61 3.46 -6.00 -19.33
N LYS A 62 2.94 -6.32 -18.14
CA LYS A 62 2.22 -7.58 -17.87
C LYS A 62 0.81 -7.36 -17.30
N GLY A 63 0.19 -6.20 -17.59
CA GLY A 63 -1.19 -5.92 -17.22
C GLY A 63 -1.36 -5.21 -15.87
N PHE A 64 -0.32 -4.59 -15.31
CA PHE A 64 -0.45 -3.82 -14.06
C PHE A 64 -1.53 -2.75 -14.15
N MET A 65 -1.50 -1.93 -15.22
CA MET A 65 -2.48 -0.84 -15.39
C MET A 65 -3.91 -1.35 -15.65
N ASP A 66 -4.07 -2.51 -16.27
CA ASP A 66 -5.39 -3.11 -16.46
C ASP A 66 -6.00 -3.44 -15.09
N PHE A 67 -5.27 -4.16 -14.23
CA PHE A 67 -5.72 -4.48 -12.87
C PHE A 67 -5.89 -3.22 -12.01
N PHE A 68 -4.95 -2.26 -12.08
CA PHE A 68 -5.02 -1.00 -11.34
C PHE A 68 -6.31 -0.23 -11.65
N ASN A 69 -6.66 -0.11 -12.95
CA ASN A 69 -7.86 0.58 -13.39
C ASN A 69 -9.14 -0.20 -13.05
N ASP A 70 -9.13 -1.52 -13.22
CA ASP A 70 -10.30 -2.36 -12.97
C ASP A 70 -10.68 -2.40 -11.49
N VAL A 71 -9.67 -2.45 -10.61
CA VAL A 71 -9.92 -2.51 -9.17
C VAL A 71 -10.37 -1.17 -8.59
N ASP A 72 -9.97 -0.05 -9.22
CA ASP A 72 -10.33 1.33 -8.88
C ASP A 72 -10.27 1.63 -7.38
N ALA A 73 -9.15 1.26 -6.73
CA ALA A 73 -8.96 1.37 -5.30
C ALA A 73 -8.88 2.83 -4.82
N ASP A 74 -9.25 3.10 -3.57
CA ASP A 74 -9.00 4.41 -2.90
C ASP A 74 -7.51 4.65 -2.69
N ALA A 75 -6.75 3.59 -2.36
CA ALA A 75 -5.30 3.59 -2.39
C ALA A 75 -4.75 2.24 -2.87
N PHE A 76 -3.65 2.29 -3.60
CA PHE A 76 -2.93 1.16 -4.15
C PHE A 76 -1.47 1.23 -3.68
N CYS A 77 -1.05 0.27 -2.89
CA CYS A 77 0.28 0.17 -2.30
C CYS A 77 1.13 -0.82 -3.09
N VAL A 78 2.39 -0.49 -3.35
CA VAL A 78 3.32 -1.39 -4.04
C VAL A 78 4.62 -1.55 -3.26
N GLN A 79 5.19 -2.76 -3.32
CA GLN A 79 6.47 -3.10 -2.74
C GLN A 79 7.38 -3.67 -3.83
N GLU A 80 8.68 -3.61 -3.61
CA GLU A 80 9.71 -3.98 -4.59
C GLU A 80 9.57 -3.26 -5.93
N THR A 81 9.40 -1.94 -5.89
CA THR A 81 9.38 -1.13 -7.12
C THR A 81 10.67 -1.25 -7.92
N LYS A 82 11.82 -1.46 -7.21
CA LYS A 82 13.18 -1.55 -7.77
C LYS A 82 13.57 -0.36 -8.63
N LEU A 83 13.04 0.82 -8.28
CA LEU A 83 13.23 2.07 -8.99
C LEU A 83 14.11 3.04 -8.20
N GLN A 84 14.62 4.01 -8.94
CA GLN A 84 15.15 5.26 -8.42
C GLN A 84 14.29 6.41 -8.93
N GLU A 85 14.34 7.54 -8.28
CA GLU A 85 13.64 8.75 -8.70
C GLU A 85 13.88 9.08 -10.18
N GLY A 86 12.83 9.44 -10.91
CA GLY A 86 12.87 9.79 -12.33
C GLY A 86 13.04 8.62 -13.30
N GLN A 87 13.05 7.36 -12.87
CA GLN A 87 13.18 6.21 -13.76
C GLN A 87 11.87 5.77 -14.43
N ILE A 88 10.74 6.26 -13.98
CA ILE A 88 9.42 6.01 -14.56
C ILE A 88 8.54 7.25 -14.37
N GLU A 89 7.70 7.53 -15.35
CA GLU A 89 6.59 8.45 -15.23
C GLU A 89 5.30 7.64 -15.38
N LEU A 90 4.46 7.68 -14.36
CA LEU A 90 3.18 6.99 -14.37
C LEU A 90 2.06 8.01 -14.55
N ASP A 91 1.32 7.89 -15.66
CA ASP A 91 0.07 8.61 -15.85
C ASP A 91 -1.06 7.87 -15.13
N MET A 92 -1.43 8.36 -13.95
CA MET A 92 -2.48 7.81 -13.09
C MET A 92 -3.47 8.94 -12.73
N PRO A 93 -4.37 9.34 -13.64
CA PRO A 93 -5.28 10.44 -13.41
C PRO A 93 -6.11 10.26 -12.13
N GLY A 94 -6.12 11.29 -11.29
CA GLY A 94 -6.85 11.27 -10.02
C GLY A 94 -6.09 10.64 -8.85
N TYR A 95 -4.89 10.12 -9.06
CA TYR A 95 -4.06 9.57 -8.00
C TYR A 95 -2.82 10.43 -7.72
N LYS A 96 -2.56 10.67 -6.44
CA LYS A 96 -1.30 11.20 -5.94
C LYS A 96 -0.36 10.05 -5.66
N GLN A 97 0.95 10.28 -5.83
CA GLN A 97 1.97 9.25 -5.77
C GLN A 97 3.00 9.62 -4.70
N TYR A 98 3.26 8.69 -3.78
CA TYR A 98 4.25 8.85 -2.70
C TYR A 98 5.19 7.67 -2.74
N TRP A 99 6.49 7.95 -2.82
CA TRP A 99 7.53 6.96 -3.10
C TRP A 99 8.60 6.96 -2.02
N ASP A 100 9.08 5.77 -1.70
CA ASP A 100 10.29 5.54 -0.92
C ASP A 100 11.26 4.70 -1.76
N TYR A 101 12.46 5.23 -1.99
CA TYR A 101 13.47 4.63 -2.85
C TYR A 101 14.64 4.13 -2.01
N ALA A 102 15.11 2.90 -2.29
CA ALA A 102 16.34 2.42 -1.69
C ALA A 102 17.56 3.18 -2.24
N GLU A 103 18.57 3.41 -1.41
CA GLU A 103 19.86 3.94 -1.88
C GLU A 103 20.52 3.00 -2.91
N LYS A 104 20.38 1.70 -2.68
CA LYS A 104 20.88 0.67 -3.60
C LYS A 104 19.97 0.57 -4.84
N LYS A 105 20.55 0.83 -6.03
CA LYS A 105 19.84 0.75 -7.31
C LYS A 105 19.29 -0.64 -7.60
N GLY A 106 18.05 -0.69 -8.08
CA GLY A 106 17.37 -1.93 -8.47
C GLY A 106 17.01 -2.85 -7.32
N TYR A 107 16.89 -2.32 -6.11
CA TYR A 107 16.60 -3.04 -4.88
C TYR A 107 15.42 -2.43 -4.13
N SER A 108 14.59 -3.24 -3.47
CA SER A 108 13.48 -2.78 -2.61
C SER A 108 12.61 -1.67 -3.25
N GLY A 109 12.27 -0.64 -2.50
CA GLY A 109 11.44 0.48 -2.93
C GLY A 109 9.95 0.20 -2.70
N THR A 110 9.25 1.17 -2.12
CA THR A 110 7.80 1.11 -1.87
C THR A 110 7.11 2.36 -2.39
N ALA A 111 5.81 2.28 -2.68
CA ALA A 111 5.02 3.45 -3.01
C ALA A 111 3.55 3.28 -2.64
N ILE A 112 2.84 4.41 -2.47
CA ILE A 112 1.39 4.47 -2.34
C ILE A 112 0.85 5.40 -3.41
N PHE A 113 -0.13 4.93 -4.18
CA PHE A 113 -0.95 5.71 -5.10
C PHE A 113 -2.33 5.90 -4.48
N THR A 114 -2.79 7.13 -4.26
CA THR A 114 -4.03 7.41 -3.53
C THR A 114 -4.87 8.49 -4.19
N LYS A 115 -6.20 8.30 -4.18
CA LYS A 115 -7.19 9.30 -4.63
C LYS A 115 -7.37 10.45 -3.62
N HIS A 116 -6.97 10.23 -2.37
CA HIS A 116 -7.24 11.18 -1.28
C HIS A 116 -5.97 11.92 -0.86
N GLU A 117 -6.12 13.22 -0.56
CA GLU A 117 -5.03 14.01 0.01
C GLU A 117 -4.76 13.58 1.45
N PRO A 118 -3.56 13.14 1.81
CA PRO A 118 -3.20 12.91 3.21
C PRO A 118 -2.91 14.23 3.93
N LEU A 119 -3.12 14.24 5.24
CA LEU A 119 -2.74 15.36 6.12
C LEU A 119 -1.23 15.47 6.26
N ALA A 120 -0.54 14.33 6.28
CA ALA A 120 0.91 14.23 6.35
C ALA A 120 1.41 12.96 5.66
N VAL A 121 2.66 12.98 5.24
CA VAL A 121 3.37 11.85 4.63
C VAL A 121 4.66 11.63 5.39
N THR A 122 4.93 10.40 5.78
CA THR A 122 6.22 9.96 6.31
C THR A 122 6.81 8.96 5.34
N ILE A 123 8.01 9.23 4.87
CA ILE A 123 8.79 8.34 4.01
C ILE A 123 9.83 7.65 4.89
N GLY A 124 9.95 6.33 4.74
CA GLY A 124 10.86 5.53 5.55
C GLY A 124 10.38 5.30 6.98
N LEU A 125 11.28 4.83 7.83
CA LEU A 125 11.08 4.70 9.27
C LEU A 125 11.67 5.92 9.99
N PRO A 126 11.09 6.35 11.13
CA PRO A 126 11.67 7.43 11.93
C PRO A 126 13.00 7.10 12.59
N ASP A 127 13.54 5.94 12.32
CA ASP A 127 14.82 5.43 12.82
C ASP A 127 15.84 5.44 11.67
N GLU A 128 16.85 6.30 11.76
CA GLU A 128 17.87 6.48 10.71
C GLU A 128 18.62 5.18 10.36
N GLU A 129 18.78 4.26 11.32
CA GLU A 129 19.45 2.96 11.07
C GLU A 129 18.68 2.08 10.09
N HIS A 130 17.37 2.28 9.97
CA HIS A 130 16.46 1.46 9.16
C HIS A 130 15.94 2.15 7.90
N ASP A 131 16.41 3.36 7.58
CA ASP A 131 15.84 4.23 6.54
C ASP A 131 16.60 4.26 5.21
N HIS A 132 17.45 3.26 4.92
CA HIS A 132 18.27 3.26 3.69
C HIS A 132 17.76 2.37 2.57
N GLU A 133 16.76 1.53 2.85
CA GLU A 133 16.35 0.47 1.92
C GLU A 133 15.00 0.72 1.23
N GLY A 134 14.39 1.91 1.40
CA GLY A 134 13.14 2.26 0.70
C GLY A 134 11.98 1.33 1.06
N ARG A 135 11.72 1.14 2.38
CA ARG A 135 10.86 0.05 2.84
C ARG A 135 9.48 0.47 3.31
N SER A 136 9.22 1.76 3.51
CA SER A 136 7.95 2.17 4.10
C SER A 136 7.47 3.54 3.66
N VAL A 137 6.19 3.65 3.36
CA VAL A 137 5.47 4.93 3.18
C VAL A 137 4.26 4.92 4.10
N CYS A 138 4.10 5.98 4.88
CA CYS A 138 2.95 6.21 5.76
C CYS A 138 2.20 7.46 5.35
N LEU A 139 0.90 7.34 5.14
CA LEU A 139 -0.03 8.44 4.90
C LEU A 139 -0.91 8.63 6.12
N GLU A 140 -0.96 9.87 6.64
CA GLU A 140 -1.90 10.26 7.70
C GLU A 140 -3.16 10.82 7.09
N TYR A 141 -4.31 10.22 7.37
CA TYR A 141 -5.64 10.77 7.07
C TYR A 141 -6.31 11.33 8.34
N GLU A 142 -7.48 11.92 8.20
CA GLU A 142 -8.21 12.51 9.31
C GLU A 142 -8.57 11.46 10.39
N ASP A 143 -8.93 10.26 9.97
CA ASP A 143 -9.52 9.19 10.77
C ASP A 143 -8.61 7.97 10.96
N HIS A 144 -7.53 7.81 10.16
CA HIS A 144 -6.62 6.67 10.24
C HIS A 144 -5.24 6.96 9.64
N TYR A 145 -4.30 6.03 9.84
CA TYR A 145 -3.05 5.94 9.08
C TYR A 145 -3.13 4.78 8.07
N LEU A 146 -2.65 5.00 6.85
CA LEU A 146 -2.39 3.95 5.87
C LEU A 146 -0.88 3.81 5.69
N ILE A 147 -0.37 2.61 5.94
CA ILE A 147 1.07 2.32 5.86
C ILE A 147 1.29 1.14 4.93
N THR A 148 2.23 1.29 4.00
CA THR A 148 2.80 0.14 3.30
C THR A 148 4.21 -0.14 3.78
N ALA A 149 4.59 -1.42 3.90
CA ALA A 149 5.97 -1.78 4.14
C ALA A 149 6.40 -3.04 3.39
N TYR A 150 7.69 -3.10 3.12
CA TYR A 150 8.40 -4.28 2.62
C TYR A 150 9.38 -4.76 3.70
N VAL A 151 8.95 -5.75 4.46
CA VAL A 151 9.74 -6.29 5.59
C VAL A 151 11.01 -6.96 5.06
N PRO A 152 12.19 -6.74 5.67
CA PRO A 152 13.43 -7.38 5.25
C PRO A 152 13.30 -8.90 5.20
N ASN A 153 13.70 -9.53 4.09
CA ASN A 153 13.82 -10.98 3.99
C ASN A 153 15.07 -11.46 4.74
N SER A 154 14.95 -12.55 5.51
CA SER A 154 16.08 -13.14 6.26
C SER A 154 17.16 -13.77 5.37
N GLN A 155 16.86 -13.96 4.08
CA GLN A 155 17.74 -14.51 3.05
C GLN A 155 18.15 -15.98 3.27
N ASN A 156 18.89 -16.52 2.31
CA ASN A 156 19.41 -17.88 2.42
C ASN A 156 20.28 -18.01 3.67
N GLU A 157 20.22 -19.16 4.34
CA GLU A 157 20.99 -19.44 5.56
C GLU A 157 20.73 -18.43 6.70
N LEU A 158 19.61 -17.68 6.61
CA LEU A 158 19.18 -16.70 7.61
C LEU A 158 20.20 -15.58 7.88
N GLN A 159 21.01 -15.22 6.89
CA GLN A 159 22.10 -14.23 7.02
C GLN A 159 21.64 -12.86 7.51
N ARG A 160 20.37 -12.52 7.30
CA ARG A 160 19.80 -11.24 7.75
C ARG A 160 18.74 -11.39 8.85
N LEU A 161 18.64 -12.55 9.51
CA LEU A 161 17.61 -12.78 10.53
C LEU A 161 17.74 -11.78 11.68
N ASP A 162 18.93 -11.57 12.22
CA ASP A 162 19.16 -10.65 13.34
C ASP A 162 18.77 -9.20 12.99
N TYR A 163 19.15 -8.73 11.79
CA TYR A 163 18.75 -7.42 11.29
C TYR A 163 17.22 -7.31 11.16
N ARG A 164 16.59 -8.33 10.59
CA ARG A 164 15.14 -8.38 10.45
C ARG A 164 14.44 -8.30 11.81
N MET A 165 14.93 -9.02 12.81
CA MET A 165 14.34 -8.99 14.15
C MET A 165 14.39 -7.59 14.77
N GLN A 166 15.49 -6.86 14.58
CA GLN A 166 15.64 -5.45 15.04
C GLN A 166 14.69 -4.53 14.26
N TRP A 167 14.63 -4.68 12.94
CA TRP A 167 13.73 -3.90 12.07
C TRP A 167 12.26 -4.09 12.46
N GLU A 168 11.82 -5.34 12.71
CA GLU A 168 10.44 -5.64 13.10
C GLU A 168 10.10 -5.08 14.49
N ASP A 169 11.04 -5.05 15.44
CA ASP A 169 10.82 -4.41 16.73
C ASP A 169 10.65 -2.88 16.57
N ALA A 170 11.54 -2.23 15.85
CA ALA A 170 11.46 -0.80 15.58
C ALA A 170 10.15 -0.43 14.82
N PHE A 171 9.77 -1.25 13.83
CA PHE A 171 8.55 -1.03 13.06
C PHE A 171 7.28 -1.25 13.91
N ARG A 172 7.24 -2.28 14.76
CA ARG A 172 6.13 -2.50 15.70
C ARG A 172 5.98 -1.34 16.68
N GLU A 173 7.09 -0.82 17.25
CA GLU A 173 7.05 0.36 18.10
C GLU A 173 6.52 1.59 17.37
N TYR A 174 6.89 1.77 16.10
CA TYR A 174 6.34 2.84 15.28
C TYR A 174 4.83 2.69 15.09
N LEU A 175 4.35 1.50 14.72
CA LEU A 175 2.92 1.22 14.59
C LEU A 175 2.15 1.48 15.90
N LEU A 176 2.71 1.12 17.05
CA LEU A 176 2.10 1.36 18.37
C LEU A 176 2.00 2.87 18.69
N LYS A 177 3.04 3.64 18.37
CA LYS A 177 3.00 5.12 18.52
C LYS A 177 1.93 5.77 17.65
N LEU A 178 1.69 5.25 16.46
CA LEU A 178 0.63 5.73 15.56
C LEU A 178 -0.75 5.29 16.06
N SER A 179 -0.91 4.01 16.39
CA SER A 179 -2.21 3.45 16.83
C SER A 179 -2.71 4.05 18.13
N ALA A 180 -1.81 4.61 18.97
CA ALA A 180 -2.18 5.39 20.15
C ALA A 180 -2.89 6.72 19.80
N LYS A 181 -2.77 7.21 18.57
CA LYS A 181 -3.38 8.47 18.11
C LYS A 181 -4.61 8.22 17.25
N LYS A 182 -4.51 7.35 16.25
CA LYS A 182 -5.56 6.99 15.29
C LYS A 182 -5.41 5.53 14.89
N PRO A 183 -6.48 4.85 14.47
CA PRO A 183 -6.38 3.51 13.90
C PRO A 183 -5.36 3.43 12.77
N VAL A 184 -4.72 2.28 12.64
CA VAL A 184 -3.73 2.00 11.60
C VAL A 184 -4.27 0.92 10.66
N VAL A 185 -4.13 1.15 9.36
CA VAL A 185 -4.23 0.15 8.29
C VAL A 185 -2.82 -0.06 7.75
N TYR A 186 -2.25 -1.21 7.99
CA TYR A 186 -0.91 -1.60 7.57
C TYR A 186 -0.97 -2.71 6.53
N CYS A 187 -0.22 -2.59 5.45
CA CYS A 187 -0.15 -3.61 4.41
C CYS A 187 1.26 -3.77 3.85
N GLY A 188 1.46 -4.87 3.15
CA GLY A 188 2.67 -5.13 2.39
C GLY A 188 3.10 -6.58 2.35
N ASP A 189 4.29 -6.79 1.81
CA ASP A 189 4.99 -8.07 1.89
C ASP A 189 5.75 -8.15 3.23
N LEU A 190 5.22 -8.97 4.13
CA LEU A 190 5.80 -9.15 5.46
C LEU A 190 6.87 -10.24 5.49
N ASN A 191 7.12 -10.90 4.36
CA ASN A 191 8.12 -11.96 4.25
C ASN A 191 8.03 -13.04 5.35
N VAL A 192 6.81 -13.34 5.82
CA VAL A 192 6.54 -14.38 6.82
C VAL A 192 5.22 -15.08 6.54
N ALA A 193 5.19 -16.40 6.51
CA ALA A 193 3.98 -17.19 6.69
C ALA A 193 3.79 -17.39 8.20
N HIS A 194 2.66 -16.92 8.75
CA HIS A 194 2.45 -16.90 10.20
C HIS A 194 2.20 -18.29 10.77
N GLU A 195 1.21 -18.98 10.24
CA GLU A 195 0.78 -20.28 10.74
C GLU A 195 1.03 -21.40 9.70
N PRO A 196 1.02 -22.69 10.11
CA PRO A 196 1.19 -23.80 9.17
C PRO A 196 0.20 -23.79 7.99
N ILE A 197 -1.01 -23.24 8.16
CA ILE A 197 -2.00 -23.08 7.10
C ILE A 197 -1.58 -22.02 6.05
N ASP A 198 -0.64 -21.14 6.37
CA ASP A 198 -0.22 -20.03 5.51
C ASP A 198 0.85 -20.42 4.48
N LEU A 199 1.27 -21.68 4.45
CA LEU A 199 2.19 -22.17 3.43
C LEU A 199 1.97 -23.64 3.09
N LYS A 200 2.29 -24.01 1.86
CA LYS A 200 2.33 -25.42 1.46
C LYS A 200 3.64 -26.06 1.97
N ASN A 201 3.52 -27.31 2.44
CA ASN A 201 4.67 -28.09 2.94
C ASN A 201 5.37 -27.46 4.16
N ASP A 202 4.60 -26.99 5.14
CA ASP A 202 5.05 -26.37 6.40
C ASP A 202 6.19 -27.14 7.07
N LYS A 203 6.07 -28.48 7.17
CA LYS A 203 7.06 -29.34 7.83
C LYS A 203 8.45 -29.30 7.20
N THR A 204 8.52 -29.18 5.87
CA THR A 204 9.80 -29.12 5.15
C THR A 204 10.38 -27.73 5.07
N ASN A 205 9.57 -26.70 5.35
CA ASN A 205 9.96 -25.29 5.33
C ASN A 205 10.25 -24.72 6.72
N HIS A 206 10.08 -25.52 7.78
CA HIS A 206 10.46 -25.12 9.13
C HIS A 206 11.93 -24.66 9.15
N ARG A 207 12.20 -23.46 9.68
CA ARG A 207 13.48 -22.75 9.70
C ARG A 207 14.01 -22.28 8.33
N ASN A 208 13.22 -22.29 7.30
CA ASN A 208 13.54 -21.49 6.10
C ASN A 208 13.16 -20.03 6.33
N ALA A 209 13.84 -19.11 5.62
CA ALA A 209 13.48 -17.69 5.61
C ALA A 209 11.99 -17.52 5.28
N GLY A 210 11.29 -16.72 6.11
CA GLY A 210 9.84 -16.54 6.04
C GLY A 210 9.01 -17.58 6.83
N PHE A 211 9.66 -18.62 7.45
CA PHE A 211 8.97 -19.58 8.32
C PHE A 211 9.86 -20.06 9.48
N THR A 212 10.68 -19.18 10.02
CA THR A 212 11.40 -19.43 11.27
C THR A 212 10.51 -19.15 12.47
N ASP A 213 10.85 -19.75 13.62
CA ASP A 213 10.11 -19.50 14.86
C ASP A 213 10.22 -18.03 15.30
N GLU A 214 11.38 -17.41 15.04
CA GLU A 214 11.68 -16.01 15.34
C GLU A 214 10.80 -15.05 14.51
N GLU A 215 10.71 -15.25 13.20
CA GLU A 215 9.87 -14.42 12.30
C GLU A 215 8.39 -14.55 12.65
N ARG A 216 7.90 -15.78 12.85
CA ARG A 216 6.52 -16.05 13.26
C ARG A 216 6.19 -15.45 14.63
N ALA A 217 7.14 -15.53 15.59
CA ALA A 217 6.97 -14.92 16.91
C ALA A 217 6.85 -13.40 16.84
N LYS A 218 7.61 -12.71 15.96
CA LYS A 218 7.48 -11.27 15.76
C LYS A 218 6.11 -10.89 15.21
N PHE A 219 5.59 -11.64 14.25
CA PHE A 219 4.24 -11.38 13.74
C PHE A 219 3.17 -11.66 14.81
N SER A 220 3.31 -12.74 15.60
CA SER A 220 2.43 -13.02 16.75
C SER A 220 2.47 -11.88 17.78
N GLN A 221 3.65 -11.30 18.06
CA GLN A 221 3.80 -10.15 18.96
C GLN A 221 3.10 -8.90 18.41
N LEU A 222 3.19 -8.66 17.09
CA LEU A 222 2.46 -7.56 16.46
C LEU A 222 0.94 -7.74 16.66
N LEU A 223 0.40 -8.91 16.35
CA LEU A 223 -1.04 -9.17 16.52
C LEU A 223 -1.46 -9.04 17.98
N ALA A 224 -0.68 -9.60 18.91
CA ALA A 224 -0.95 -9.50 20.36
C ALA A 224 -0.89 -8.06 20.91
N SER A 225 -0.29 -7.12 20.17
CA SER A 225 -0.21 -5.71 20.56
C SER A 225 -1.43 -4.87 20.14
N GLY A 226 -2.51 -5.47 19.70
CA GLY A 226 -3.77 -4.79 19.36
C GLY A 226 -3.98 -4.65 17.84
N PHE A 227 -3.50 -5.62 17.07
CA PHE A 227 -3.68 -5.68 15.63
C PHE A 227 -4.30 -7.00 15.18
N THR A 228 -5.04 -6.96 14.07
CA THR A 228 -5.74 -8.09 13.46
C THR A 228 -5.24 -8.33 12.04
N ASP A 229 -4.86 -9.58 11.71
CA ASP A 229 -4.69 -10.08 10.34
C ASP A 229 -6.07 -10.18 9.68
N THR A 230 -6.32 -9.33 8.70
CA THR A 230 -7.64 -9.16 8.09
C THR A 230 -8.11 -10.39 7.34
N TYR A 231 -7.20 -11.04 6.60
CA TYR A 231 -7.54 -12.23 5.85
C TYR A 231 -7.89 -13.39 6.78
N ARG A 232 -7.06 -13.67 7.77
CA ARG A 232 -7.30 -14.76 8.72
C ARG A 232 -8.51 -14.51 9.61
N TYR A 233 -8.82 -13.25 9.92
CA TYR A 233 -10.01 -12.88 10.67
C TYR A 233 -11.32 -13.23 9.93
N LEU A 234 -11.38 -12.97 8.61
CA LEU A 234 -12.57 -13.28 7.80
C LEU A 234 -12.56 -14.72 7.25
N HIS A 235 -11.40 -15.31 7.05
CA HIS A 235 -11.21 -16.63 6.41
C HIS A 235 -10.33 -17.54 7.29
N PRO A 236 -10.81 -17.95 8.49
CA PRO A 236 -9.98 -18.67 9.47
C PRO A 236 -9.42 -19.99 8.96
N ASP A 237 -10.12 -20.67 8.07
CA ASP A 237 -9.77 -22.03 7.60
C ASP A 237 -9.34 -22.07 6.12
N SER A 238 -9.17 -20.91 5.46
CA SER A 238 -8.83 -20.86 4.04
C SER A 238 -7.34 -21.10 3.81
N GLU A 239 -7.01 -22.05 2.91
CA GLU A 239 -5.65 -22.31 2.42
C GLU A 239 -5.43 -21.55 1.10
N GLU A 240 -5.26 -20.25 1.16
CA GLU A 240 -4.89 -19.42 0.01
C GLU A 240 -3.54 -18.76 0.23
N TYR A 241 -2.84 -18.54 -0.85
CA TYR A 241 -1.48 -18.03 -0.84
C TYR A 241 -1.37 -16.76 -1.69
N SER A 242 -0.38 -15.93 -1.36
CA SER A 242 -0.10 -14.68 -2.07
C SER A 242 1.19 -14.70 -2.87
N TRP A 243 2.07 -15.66 -2.61
CA TRP A 243 3.37 -15.79 -3.28
C TRP A 243 3.66 -17.23 -3.71
N TRP A 244 4.29 -17.38 -4.90
CA TRP A 244 4.75 -18.65 -5.44
C TRP A 244 6.11 -18.48 -6.12
N SER A 245 7.08 -19.31 -5.75
CA SER A 245 8.36 -19.32 -6.43
C SER A 245 8.19 -19.51 -7.95
N TYR A 246 8.98 -18.79 -8.74
CA TYR A 246 9.04 -19.05 -10.19
C TYR A 246 9.54 -20.44 -10.55
N ARG A 247 10.16 -21.15 -9.61
CA ARG A 247 10.73 -22.47 -9.84
C ARG A 247 9.64 -23.55 -9.86
N MET A 248 9.84 -24.56 -10.72
CA MET A 248 9.06 -25.80 -10.72
C MET A 248 7.54 -25.61 -10.91
N ASN A 249 7.10 -24.55 -11.60
CA ASN A 249 5.67 -24.24 -11.78
C ASN A 249 4.88 -24.18 -10.45
N ALA A 250 5.46 -23.60 -9.42
CA ALA A 250 4.88 -23.59 -8.07
C ALA A 250 3.46 -22.99 -8.04
N ARG A 251 3.20 -21.90 -8.79
CA ARG A 251 1.86 -21.27 -8.86
C ARG A 251 0.81 -22.21 -9.49
N ALA A 252 1.13 -22.87 -10.59
CA ALA A 252 0.21 -23.82 -11.23
C ALA A 252 -0.10 -25.04 -10.35
N ARG A 253 0.81 -25.42 -9.44
CA ARG A 253 0.61 -26.50 -8.46
C ARG A 253 0.07 -26.03 -7.12
N ASN A 254 -0.19 -24.72 -6.99
CA ASN A 254 -0.56 -24.05 -5.75
C ASN A 254 0.38 -24.39 -4.57
N THR A 255 1.70 -24.45 -4.86
CA THR A 255 2.73 -24.63 -3.83
C THR A 255 3.22 -23.24 -3.41
N GLY A 256 2.39 -22.56 -2.67
CA GLY A 256 2.53 -21.13 -2.33
C GLY A 256 2.69 -20.86 -0.84
N TRP A 257 2.87 -19.59 -0.53
CA TRP A 257 2.96 -19.02 0.80
C TRP A 257 2.08 -17.77 0.87
N ARG A 258 1.42 -17.54 1.97
CA ARG A 258 0.74 -16.27 2.27
C ARG A 258 1.68 -15.41 3.09
N ILE A 259 2.31 -14.44 2.43
CA ILE A 259 3.30 -13.53 3.02
C ILE A 259 2.99 -12.05 2.80
N ASP A 260 1.94 -11.77 2.02
CA ASP A 260 1.40 -10.43 1.82
C ASP A 260 0.14 -10.27 2.68
N TYR A 261 0.04 -9.16 3.39
CA TYR A 261 -1.00 -8.96 4.39
C TYR A 261 -1.62 -7.57 4.33
N PHE A 262 -2.85 -7.49 4.82
CA PHE A 262 -3.40 -6.33 5.49
C PHE A 262 -3.57 -6.63 6.97
N VAL A 263 -3.04 -5.76 7.81
CA VAL A 263 -3.13 -5.81 9.27
C VAL A 263 -3.74 -4.51 9.75
N ILE A 264 -4.76 -4.56 10.57
CA ILE A 264 -5.49 -3.37 11.05
C ILE A 264 -5.52 -3.29 12.57
N SER A 265 -5.61 -2.08 13.11
CA SER A 265 -5.85 -1.90 14.54
C SER A 265 -7.15 -2.59 14.97
N ASP A 266 -7.15 -3.27 16.11
CA ASP A 266 -8.31 -3.97 16.66
C ASP A 266 -9.53 -3.06 16.84
N SER A 267 -9.30 -1.77 17.07
CA SER A 267 -10.36 -0.76 17.23
C SER A 267 -11.26 -0.58 16.01
N ILE A 268 -10.80 -1.04 14.82
CA ILE A 268 -11.55 -0.94 13.56
C ILE A 268 -11.85 -2.29 12.92
N LYS A 269 -11.55 -3.41 13.58
CA LYS A 269 -11.75 -4.74 12.99
C LYS A 269 -13.20 -5.04 12.60
N ASP A 270 -14.17 -4.56 13.39
CA ASP A 270 -15.59 -4.74 13.12
C ASP A 270 -16.08 -3.93 11.89
N LYS A 271 -15.28 -2.98 11.43
CA LYS A 271 -15.52 -2.20 10.22
C LYS A 271 -15.03 -2.89 8.94
N LEU A 272 -14.23 -3.95 9.06
CA LEU A 272 -13.75 -4.74 7.93
C LEU A 272 -14.93 -5.48 7.26
N LYS A 273 -15.01 -5.41 5.92
CA LYS A 273 -16.08 -6.03 5.12
C LYS A 273 -15.55 -7.13 4.22
N GLU A 274 -14.38 -6.93 3.64
CA GLU A 274 -13.76 -7.88 2.72
C GLU A 274 -12.25 -7.95 2.96
N ALA A 275 -11.68 -9.14 2.78
CA ALA A 275 -10.26 -9.37 2.65
C ALA A 275 -10.05 -10.41 1.54
N VAL A 276 -9.28 -10.08 0.51
CA VAL A 276 -9.18 -10.86 -0.72
C VAL A 276 -7.72 -11.04 -1.12
N ILE A 277 -7.40 -12.21 -1.66
CA ILE A 277 -6.15 -12.47 -2.40
C ILE A 277 -6.54 -12.67 -3.88
N TYR A 278 -6.02 -11.84 -4.77
CA TYR A 278 -6.35 -11.87 -6.21
C TYR A 278 -5.45 -12.87 -6.94
N THR A 279 -5.65 -14.15 -6.66
CA THR A 279 -4.78 -15.25 -7.13
C THR A 279 -4.68 -15.38 -8.64
N ASP A 280 -5.68 -14.87 -9.38
CA ASP A 280 -5.73 -14.90 -10.85
C ASP A 280 -4.95 -13.75 -11.50
N VAL A 281 -4.56 -12.74 -10.74
CA VAL A 281 -3.79 -11.60 -11.26
C VAL A 281 -2.34 -12.01 -11.45
N MET A 282 -1.90 -11.93 -12.70
CA MET A 282 -0.55 -12.33 -13.13
C MET A 282 0.37 -11.12 -13.27
N GLY A 283 1.68 -11.37 -13.42
CA GLY A 283 2.68 -10.30 -13.67
C GLY A 283 3.84 -10.31 -12.70
N SER A 284 3.58 -10.63 -11.43
CA SER A 284 4.57 -10.84 -10.38
C SER A 284 4.52 -12.30 -9.87
N ASP A 285 5.49 -12.72 -9.10
CA ASP A 285 5.45 -13.95 -8.29
C ASP A 285 4.56 -13.81 -7.05
N HIS A 286 4.16 -12.58 -6.72
CA HIS A 286 3.10 -12.30 -5.75
C HIS A 286 1.77 -12.01 -6.45
N ALA A 287 0.68 -12.33 -5.78
CA ALA A 287 -0.67 -11.88 -6.11
C ALA A 287 -0.99 -10.61 -5.30
N PRO A 288 -1.79 -9.67 -5.85
CA PRO A 288 -2.31 -8.57 -5.05
C PRO A 288 -3.19 -9.08 -3.91
N VAL A 289 -3.16 -8.36 -2.79
CA VAL A 289 -4.11 -8.53 -1.69
C VAL A 289 -4.91 -7.26 -1.50
N GLY A 290 -6.14 -7.37 -1.01
CA GLY A 290 -7.01 -6.20 -0.85
C GLY A 290 -7.96 -6.32 0.31
N ILE A 291 -8.41 -5.16 0.81
CA ILE A 291 -9.47 -5.05 1.80
C ILE A 291 -10.53 -4.03 1.37
N VAL A 292 -11.74 -4.23 1.86
CA VAL A 292 -12.80 -3.22 1.90
C VAL A 292 -13.16 -2.97 3.35
N ILE A 293 -13.10 -1.71 3.77
CA ILE A 293 -13.29 -1.30 5.16
C ILE A 293 -14.10 -0.01 5.24
N ASP A 294 -14.91 0.13 6.28
CA ASP A 294 -15.78 1.29 6.53
C ASP A 294 -15.07 2.29 7.46
N LEU A 295 -14.40 3.30 6.86
CA LEU A 295 -13.63 4.33 7.55
C LEU A 295 -14.18 5.72 7.32
#